data_82acd58d9041ca57330025bf735b362e
#
_entry.id   82acd58d9041ca57330025bf735b362e
#
_cell.length_a   1.000
_cell.length_b   1.000
_cell.length_c   1.000
_cell.angle_alpha   90.00
_cell.angle_beta   90.00
_cell.angle_gamma   90.00
#
_symmetry.space_group_name_H-M   'P 1'
#
loop_
_entity.id
_entity.type
_entity.pdbx_description
1 polymer ?
#
loop_
_entity_poly.entity_id
_entity_poly.type
_entity_poly.pdbx_seq_one_letter_code
_entity_poly.pdbx_strand_id
1 'polypeptide(L)'
;ASQSLAELMARVQQEQSRLSDHQYLGLTDIQGLVGEGELFDTLYVFENYPVAADITGTSGDLRVTSVEGRDAAHYPVSLAVLPGQTLRLQLGHDTGLFDEATAQRMVERLRRVIEEMVAGPEARIGGVDVLEPAERERLLVEYNDTTRPVPDGTLPQLFEAQVARTPDAVAVAYGDTSVSYGELNARANRLARVLVKRGVGPERLVGLALPRSVDMVVAVLAVLKAGGAYLPIDPDYPGERIAFMLQDADPVCVLTVAETDHAVAEAGVPCSRIEDLYNAAEAGFVASDDLAGRERLGCLRTNSPAYVIYTSGSTGRPKGVSVTHSGLASMGAMHADRFGVGPDSRVLQFASPSFDASVWELVMALLSGAALVVADRDRLLPGQALAELVAAAG
;
A
#
# COMPACT_ATOMS: atom_id res chain seq x y z
N ALA A 1 -3.21 -14.64 -22.38
CA ALA A 1 -2.88 -13.32 -22.95
C ALA A 1 -2.23 -13.41 -24.34
N SER A 2 -1.59 -14.52 -24.71
CA SER A 2 -0.94 -14.71 -26.01
C SER A 2 -1.85 -15.28 -27.10
N GLN A 3 -2.98 -15.88 -26.72
CA GLN A 3 -3.95 -16.50 -27.62
C GLN A 3 -4.74 -15.44 -28.41
N SER A 4 -5.07 -15.71 -29.70
CA SER A 4 -5.94 -14.86 -30.50
C SER A 4 -7.42 -15.06 -30.16
N LEU A 5 -8.27 -14.11 -30.57
CA LEU A 5 -9.72 -14.22 -30.42
C LEU A 5 -10.28 -15.38 -31.24
N ALA A 6 -9.75 -15.60 -32.46
CA ALA A 6 -10.13 -16.75 -33.30
C ALA A 6 -9.79 -18.09 -32.64
N GLU A 7 -8.59 -18.22 -32.08
CA GLU A 7 -8.19 -19.42 -31.35
C GLU A 7 -9.06 -19.66 -30.10
N LEU A 8 -9.43 -18.58 -29.38
CA LEU A 8 -10.35 -18.66 -28.24
C LEU A 8 -11.72 -19.18 -28.68
N MET A 9 -12.30 -18.60 -29.72
CA MET A 9 -13.61 -19.04 -30.24
C MET A 9 -13.60 -20.51 -30.67
N ALA A 10 -12.57 -20.94 -31.40
CA ALA A 10 -12.41 -22.34 -31.81
C ALA A 10 -12.30 -23.29 -30.61
N ARG A 11 -11.55 -22.90 -29.58
CA ARG A 11 -11.41 -23.69 -28.35
C ARG A 11 -12.73 -23.79 -27.60
N VAL A 12 -13.45 -22.67 -27.39
CA VAL A 12 -14.74 -22.67 -26.69
C VAL A 12 -15.76 -23.56 -27.45
N GLN A 13 -15.80 -23.45 -28.78
CA GLN A 13 -16.69 -24.31 -29.60
C GLN A 13 -16.36 -25.81 -29.46
N GLN A 14 -15.06 -26.15 -29.44
CA GLN A 14 -14.62 -27.53 -29.24
C GLN A 14 -14.98 -28.06 -27.86
N GLU A 15 -14.77 -27.26 -26.81
CA GLU A 15 -15.13 -27.61 -25.44
C GLU A 15 -16.64 -27.82 -25.30
N GLN A 16 -17.46 -26.94 -25.87
CA GLN A 16 -18.90 -27.04 -25.85
C GLN A 16 -19.40 -28.31 -26.60
N SER A 17 -18.77 -28.66 -27.72
CA SER A 17 -19.08 -29.90 -28.44
C SER A 17 -18.78 -31.15 -27.61
N ARG A 18 -17.70 -31.13 -26.80
CA ARG A 18 -17.40 -32.24 -25.87
C ARG A 18 -18.40 -32.34 -24.72
N LEU A 19 -18.85 -31.18 -24.21
CA LEU A 19 -19.86 -31.16 -23.12
C LEU A 19 -21.23 -31.66 -23.58
N SER A 20 -21.51 -31.62 -24.89
CA SER A 20 -22.80 -32.13 -25.44
C SER A 20 -23.04 -33.59 -25.11
N ASP A 21 -21.99 -34.41 -24.98
CA ASP A 21 -22.08 -35.80 -24.59
C ASP A 21 -22.56 -36.02 -23.14
N HIS A 22 -22.53 -34.96 -22.32
CA HIS A 22 -22.90 -34.96 -20.90
C HIS A 22 -24.19 -34.19 -20.58
N GLN A 23 -24.85 -33.60 -21.58
CA GLN A 23 -26.06 -32.77 -21.41
C GLN A 23 -27.29 -33.55 -20.86
N TYR A 24 -27.24 -34.88 -20.78
CA TYR A 24 -28.29 -35.68 -20.17
C TYR A 24 -28.34 -35.60 -18.64
N LEU A 25 -27.26 -35.05 -18.00
CA LEU A 25 -27.27 -34.88 -16.55
C LEU A 25 -28.05 -33.63 -16.16
N GLY A 26 -29.04 -33.81 -15.28
CA GLY A 26 -29.79 -32.68 -14.72
C GLY A 26 -28.96 -31.85 -13.74
N LEU A 27 -29.29 -30.58 -13.63
CA LEU A 27 -28.59 -29.66 -12.68
C LEU A 27 -28.70 -30.17 -11.24
N THR A 28 -29.85 -30.72 -10.84
CA THR A 28 -30.07 -31.29 -9.50
C THR A 28 -29.13 -32.46 -9.22
N ASP A 29 -28.89 -33.31 -10.25
CA ASP A 29 -27.97 -34.43 -10.11
C ASP A 29 -26.52 -33.94 -9.94
N ILE A 30 -26.13 -32.92 -10.69
CA ILE A 30 -24.81 -32.31 -10.59
C ILE A 30 -24.62 -31.68 -9.21
N GLN A 31 -25.61 -30.93 -8.72
CA GLN A 31 -25.59 -30.34 -7.37
C GLN A 31 -25.45 -31.42 -6.27
N GLY A 32 -26.18 -32.53 -6.43
CA GLY A 32 -26.08 -33.65 -5.50
C GLY A 32 -24.69 -34.31 -5.48
N LEU A 33 -24.01 -34.36 -6.61
CA LEU A 33 -22.63 -34.89 -6.69
C LEU A 33 -21.57 -34.00 -6.09
N VAL A 34 -21.74 -32.69 -6.18
CA VAL A 34 -20.76 -31.69 -5.65
C VAL A 34 -21.00 -31.44 -4.17
N GLY A 35 -22.23 -31.62 -3.66
CA GLY A 35 -22.56 -31.43 -2.24
C GLY A 35 -22.70 -29.97 -1.81
N GLU A 36 -22.72 -29.02 -2.73
CA GLU A 36 -22.90 -27.57 -2.49
C GLU A 36 -24.25 -27.10 -3.06
N GLY A 37 -24.90 -26.11 -2.42
CA GLY A 37 -26.24 -25.66 -2.78
C GLY A 37 -26.30 -24.91 -4.11
N GLU A 38 -25.50 -23.88 -4.28
CA GLU A 38 -25.43 -23.02 -5.49
C GLU A 38 -24.07 -23.18 -6.17
N LEU A 39 -24.08 -23.61 -7.45
CA LEU A 39 -22.86 -23.84 -8.23
C LEU A 39 -22.45 -22.61 -9.06
N PHE A 40 -23.40 -21.74 -9.37
CA PHE A 40 -23.19 -20.53 -10.17
C PHE A 40 -24.26 -19.48 -9.86
N ASP A 41 -23.92 -18.24 -10.09
CA ASP A 41 -24.75 -17.04 -9.87
C ASP A 41 -25.16 -16.35 -11.18
N THR A 42 -24.72 -16.87 -12.31
CA THR A 42 -24.95 -16.27 -13.63
C THR A 42 -25.51 -17.30 -14.60
N LEU A 43 -26.62 -16.95 -15.25
CA LEU A 43 -27.26 -17.77 -16.30
C LEU A 43 -26.98 -17.16 -17.67
N TYR A 44 -26.52 -17.98 -18.60
CA TYR A 44 -26.42 -17.63 -20.03
C TYR A 44 -27.34 -18.50 -20.86
N VAL A 45 -28.19 -17.88 -21.70
CA VAL A 45 -29.09 -18.56 -22.61
C VAL A 45 -28.90 -18.04 -24.04
N PHE A 46 -28.68 -18.94 -24.97
CA PHE A 46 -28.68 -18.62 -26.39
C PHE A 46 -29.97 -19.14 -26.99
N GLU A 47 -30.92 -18.26 -27.33
CA GLU A 47 -32.24 -18.61 -27.81
C GLU A 47 -32.22 -18.83 -29.32
N ASN A 48 -31.88 -20.02 -29.75
CA ASN A 48 -31.84 -20.43 -31.14
C ASN A 48 -33.15 -21.16 -31.58
N TYR A 49 -34.27 -20.71 -31.05
CA TYR A 49 -35.55 -21.23 -31.53
C TYR A 49 -35.90 -20.60 -32.88
N PRO A 50 -36.45 -21.39 -33.84
CA PRO A 50 -37.03 -20.84 -35.04
C PRO A 50 -38.22 -19.97 -34.64
N VAL A 51 -37.98 -18.65 -34.55
CA VAL A 51 -39.08 -17.69 -34.42
C VAL A 51 -39.83 -17.80 -35.73
N ALA A 52 -41.04 -18.40 -35.69
CA ALA A 52 -41.88 -18.41 -36.84
C ALA A 52 -42.10 -16.96 -37.27
N ALA A 53 -41.67 -16.63 -38.50
CA ALA A 53 -41.81 -15.30 -39.07
C ALA A 53 -43.26 -14.79 -39.11
N ASP A 54 -44.20 -15.64 -38.70
CA ASP A 54 -45.65 -15.45 -38.75
C ASP A 54 -46.30 -15.05 -37.42
N ILE A 55 -45.57 -14.83 -36.31
CA ILE A 55 -46.21 -14.32 -35.08
C ILE A 55 -46.74 -12.88 -35.30
N THR A 56 -46.20 -12.16 -36.27
CA THR A 56 -46.74 -10.87 -36.73
C THR A 56 -47.80 -10.99 -37.80
N GLY A 57 -48.30 -12.22 -38.05
CA GLY A 57 -49.34 -12.49 -39.02
C GLY A 57 -50.68 -11.86 -38.62
N THR A 58 -51.38 -11.31 -39.58
CA THR A 58 -52.76 -10.84 -39.43
C THR A 58 -53.69 -12.04 -39.36
N SER A 59 -54.27 -12.29 -38.19
CA SER A 59 -55.45 -13.17 -38.12
C SER A 59 -56.68 -12.28 -37.90
N GLY A 60 -57.42 -12.05 -39.00
CA GLY A 60 -58.54 -11.11 -39.02
C GLY A 60 -58.10 -9.62 -38.90
N ASP A 61 -58.87 -8.84 -38.15
CA ASP A 61 -58.62 -7.39 -37.94
C ASP A 61 -57.53 -7.06 -36.88
N LEU A 62 -56.90 -8.08 -36.30
CA LEU A 62 -55.87 -7.92 -35.24
C LEU A 62 -54.48 -8.14 -35.80
N ARG A 63 -53.62 -7.14 -35.55
CA ARG A 63 -52.20 -7.19 -35.87
C ARG A 63 -51.35 -7.13 -34.62
N VAL A 64 -50.52 -8.15 -34.38
CA VAL A 64 -49.54 -8.13 -33.32
C VAL A 64 -48.39 -7.21 -33.77
N THR A 65 -48.19 -6.12 -33.06
CA THR A 65 -47.18 -5.11 -33.38
C THR A 65 -45.87 -5.32 -32.61
N SER A 66 -45.93 -5.91 -31.42
CA SER A 66 -44.76 -6.30 -30.63
C SER A 66 -45.11 -7.41 -29.64
N VAL A 67 -44.14 -8.23 -29.32
CA VAL A 67 -44.19 -9.20 -28.24
C VAL A 67 -43.03 -8.90 -27.30
N GLU A 68 -43.32 -8.56 -26.07
CA GLU A 68 -42.34 -8.39 -25.01
C GLU A 68 -42.50 -9.55 -24.00
N GLY A 69 -41.45 -10.35 -23.87
CA GLY A 69 -41.33 -11.35 -22.82
C GLY A 69 -40.58 -10.77 -21.62
N ARG A 70 -41.08 -11.02 -20.41
CA ARG A 70 -40.33 -10.78 -19.17
C ARG A 70 -40.14 -12.10 -18.47
N ASP A 71 -38.93 -12.64 -18.54
CA ASP A 71 -38.55 -13.81 -17.78
C ASP A 71 -37.87 -13.38 -16.47
N ALA A 72 -38.30 -13.94 -15.35
CA ALA A 72 -37.66 -13.76 -14.06
C ALA A 72 -36.78 -14.97 -13.79
N ALA A 73 -35.50 -14.78 -13.77
CA ALA A 73 -34.53 -15.77 -13.30
C ALA A 73 -34.22 -15.51 -11.82
N HIS A 74 -33.99 -16.58 -11.07
CA HIS A 74 -33.53 -16.44 -9.65
C HIS A 74 -32.05 -16.19 -9.53
N TYR A 75 -31.33 -16.10 -10.65
CA TYR A 75 -29.88 -15.77 -10.65
C TYR A 75 -29.65 -14.28 -10.57
N PRO A 76 -28.61 -13.85 -9.85
CA PRO A 76 -28.20 -12.44 -9.78
C PRO A 76 -28.02 -11.78 -11.13
N VAL A 77 -27.53 -12.50 -12.12
CA VAL A 77 -27.38 -12.05 -13.50
C VAL A 77 -27.87 -13.11 -14.47
N SER A 78 -28.66 -12.72 -15.46
CA SER A 78 -29.06 -13.57 -16.57
C SER A 78 -28.87 -12.86 -17.90
N LEU A 79 -28.21 -13.52 -18.85
CA LEU A 79 -27.99 -13.01 -20.19
C LEU A 79 -28.70 -13.89 -21.20
N ALA A 80 -29.69 -13.35 -21.88
CA ALA A 80 -30.29 -13.98 -23.06
C ALA A 80 -29.75 -13.36 -24.35
N VAL A 81 -29.28 -14.17 -25.27
CA VAL A 81 -28.83 -13.80 -26.58
C VAL A 81 -29.80 -14.30 -27.64
N LEU A 82 -30.41 -13.37 -28.36
CA LEU A 82 -31.40 -13.66 -29.38
C LEU A 82 -30.84 -13.39 -30.76
N PRO A 83 -30.56 -14.40 -31.57
CA PRO A 83 -30.11 -14.24 -32.95
C PRO A 83 -31.25 -13.75 -33.85
N GLY A 84 -30.96 -12.96 -34.85
CA GLY A 84 -31.89 -12.44 -35.82
C GLY A 84 -31.17 -11.71 -36.96
N GLN A 85 -31.80 -10.72 -37.58
CA GLN A 85 -31.10 -9.82 -38.50
C GLN A 85 -30.01 -9.00 -37.76
N THR A 86 -30.25 -8.77 -36.48
CA THR A 86 -29.28 -8.20 -35.53
C THR A 86 -29.23 -9.09 -34.30
N LEU A 87 -28.05 -9.21 -33.70
CA LEU A 87 -27.90 -9.90 -32.43
C LEU A 87 -28.45 -9.03 -31.30
N ARG A 88 -29.43 -9.54 -30.56
CA ARG A 88 -29.98 -8.84 -29.39
C ARG A 88 -29.44 -9.46 -28.11
N LEU A 89 -28.92 -8.61 -27.22
CA LEU A 89 -28.46 -8.97 -25.90
C LEU A 89 -29.47 -8.44 -24.89
N GLN A 90 -29.99 -9.32 -24.04
CA GLN A 90 -30.94 -8.98 -22.99
C GLN A 90 -30.36 -9.43 -21.65
N LEU A 91 -30.02 -8.46 -20.79
CA LEU A 91 -29.47 -8.71 -19.47
C LEU A 91 -30.58 -8.51 -18.42
N GLY A 92 -30.89 -9.58 -17.69
CA GLY A 92 -31.68 -9.54 -16.45
C GLY A 92 -30.72 -9.44 -15.25
N HIS A 93 -31.07 -8.64 -14.26
CA HIS A 93 -30.27 -8.50 -13.06
C HIS A 93 -31.12 -8.34 -11.80
N ASP A 94 -30.57 -8.73 -10.66
CA ASP A 94 -31.19 -8.48 -9.36
C ASP A 94 -30.92 -7.03 -8.97
N THR A 95 -31.97 -6.23 -8.85
CA THR A 95 -31.91 -4.80 -8.50
C THR A 95 -31.48 -4.55 -7.06
N GLY A 96 -31.48 -5.55 -6.20
CA GLY A 96 -30.92 -5.51 -4.86
C GLY A 96 -29.38 -5.60 -4.84
N LEU A 97 -28.78 -6.13 -5.91
CA LEU A 97 -27.33 -6.32 -6.04
C LEU A 97 -26.70 -5.36 -7.05
N PHE A 98 -27.38 -5.07 -8.14
CA PHE A 98 -26.87 -4.23 -9.23
C PHE A 98 -27.85 -3.12 -9.58
N ASP A 99 -27.36 -1.89 -9.72
CA ASP A 99 -28.13 -0.80 -10.28
C ASP A 99 -28.20 -0.86 -11.82
N GLU A 100 -29.15 -0.17 -12.40
CA GLU A 100 -29.38 -0.10 -13.85
C GLU A 100 -28.13 0.36 -14.60
N ALA A 101 -27.39 1.33 -14.06
CA ALA A 101 -26.17 1.84 -14.68
C ALA A 101 -25.06 0.79 -14.75
N THR A 102 -24.96 -0.07 -13.72
CA THR A 102 -24.03 -1.19 -13.71
C THR A 102 -24.43 -2.26 -14.71
N ALA A 103 -25.70 -2.62 -14.77
CA ALA A 103 -26.23 -3.57 -15.75
C ALA A 103 -25.99 -3.09 -17.20
N GLN A 104 -26.24 -1.82 -17.46
CA GLN A 104 -25.98 -1.19 -18.77
C GLN A 104 -24.50 -1.26 -19.16
N ARG A 105 -23.59 -0.98 -18.23
CA ARG A 105 -22.15 -1.12 -18.46
C ARG A 105 -21.72 -2.56 -18.78
N MET A 106 -22.34 -3.56 -18.13
CA MET A 106 -22.06 -4.96 -18.42
C MET A 106 -22.42 -5.33 -19.87
N VAL A 107 -23.61 -4.91 -20.33
CA VAL A 107 -24.05 -5.14 -21.71
C VAL A 107 -23.14 -4.44 -22.70
N GLU A 108 -22.78 -3.19 -22.44
CA GLU A 108 -21.92 -2.40 -23.31
C GLU A 108 -20.53 -3.01 -23.46
N ARG A 109 -19.93 -3.47 -22.36
CA ARG A 109 -18.64 -4.19 -22.39
C ARG A 109 -18.73 -5.46 -23.23
N LEU A 110 -19.80 -6.24 -23.05
CA LEU A 110 -20.01 -7.45 -23.84
C LEU A 110 -20.18 -7.13 -25.33
N ARG A 111 -20.96 -6.10 -25.66
CA ARG A 111 -21.11 -5.62 -27.03
C ARG A 111 -19.78 -5.28 -27.66
N ARG A 112 -18.92 -4.53 -26.96
CA ARG A 112 -17.58 -4.16 -27.44
C ARG A 112 -16.71 -5.38 -27.70
N VAL A 113 -16.69 -6.34 -26.77
CA VAL A 113 -15.93 -7.58 -26.97
C VAL A 113 -16.38 -8.32 -28.22
N ILE A 114 -17.69 -8.40 -28.47
CA ILE A 114 -18.25 -9.05 -29.66
C ILE A 114 -17.85 -8.29 -30.93
N GLU A 115 -17.91 -6.95 -30.93
CA GLU A 115 -17.48 -6.10 -32.03
C GLU A 115 -15.99 -6.27 -32.34
N GLU A 116 -15.13 -6.28 -31.32
CA GLU A 116 -13.71 -6.57 -31.46
C GLU A 116 -13.42 -7.96 -32.05
N MET A 117 -14.18 -8.98 -31.61
CA MET A 117 -14.07 -10.33 -32.17
C MET A 117 -14.39 -10.38 -33.66
N VAL A 118 -15.36 -9.58 -34.10
CA VAL A 118 -15.75 -9.50 -35.52
C VAL A 118 -14.76 -8.67 -36.34
N ALA A 119 -14.32 -7.55 -35.77
CA ALA A 119 -13.42 -6.60 -36.48
C ALA A 119 -11.99 -7.14 -36.61
N GLY A 120 -11.48 -7.85 -35.62
CA GLY A 120 -10.10 -8.30 -35.56
C GLY A 120 -9.93 -9.69 -34.93
N PRO A 121 -10.38 -10.78 -35.56
CA PRO A 121 -10.33 -12.13 -34.98
C PRO A 121 -8.91 -12.61 -34.64
N GLU A 122 -7.91 -12.09 -35.32
CA GLU A 122 -6.48 -12.38 -35.08
C GLU A 122 -5.87 -11.54 -33.93
N ALA A 123 -6.63 -10.58 -33.40
CA ALA A 123 -6.16 -9.79 -32.26
C ALA A 123 -5.97 -10.68 -31.03
N ARG A 124 -4.99 -10.34 -30.18
CA ARG A 124 -4.73 -11.08 -28.93
C ARG A 124 -5.78 -10.74 -27.88
N ILE A 125 -6.22 -11.70 -27.11
CA ILE A 125 -7.18 -11.52 -26.01
C ILE A 125 -6.72 -10.40 -25.04
N GLY A 126 -5.44 -10.33 -24.74
CA GLY A 126 -4.90 -9.30 -23.84
C GLY A 126 -4.89 -7.87 -24.43
N GLY A 127 -5.23 -7.71 -25.71
CA GLY A 127 -5.32 -6.41 -26.38
C GLY A 127 -6.75 -5.89 -26.51
N VAL A 128 -7.76 -6.67 -26.13
CA VAL A 128 -9.18 -6.26 -26.19
C VAL A 128 -9.46 -5.18 -25.13
N ASP A 129 -9.86 -4.00 -25.56
CA ASP A 129 -10.26 -2.91 -24.66
C ASP A 129 -11.74 -3.01 -24.31
N VAL A 130 -12.02 -3.50 -23.12
CA VAL A 130 -13.39 -3.70 -22.61
C VAL A 130 -13.99 -2.43 -21.99
N LEU A 131 -13.19 -1.39 -21.77
CA LEU A 131 -13.64 -0.16 -21.14
C LEU A 131 -14.10 0.86 -22.19
N GLU A 132 -15.17 1.59 -21.86
CA GLU A 132 -15.50 2.79 -22.62
C GLU A 132 -14.44 3.88 -22.45
N PRO A 133 -14.21 4.74 -23.46
CA PRO A 133 -13.24 5.83 -23.36
C PRO A 133 -13.46 6.72 -22.13
N ALA A 134 -14.71 7.06 -21.81
CA ALA A 134 -15.05 7.86 -20.62
C ALA A 134 -14.80 7.11 -19.30
N GLU A 135 -15.04 5.80 -19.26
CA GLU A 135 -14.73 4.97 -18.09
C GLU A 135 -13.23 4.83 -17.91
N ARG A 136 -12.51 4.60 -18.99
CA ARG A 136 -11.04 4.54 -19.00
C ARG A 136 -10.43 5.85 -18.49
N GLU A 137 -10.92 6.99 -18.98
CA GLU A 137 -10.48 8.31 -18.54
C GLU A 137 -10.72 8.51 -17.06
N ARG A 138 -11.91 8.14 -16.56
CA ARG A 138 -12.23 8.22 -15.14
C ARG A 138 -11.31 7.37 -14.28
N LEU A 139 -11.09 6.11 -14.67
CA LEU A 139 -10.27 5.17 -13.90
C LEU A 139 -8.78 5.51 -13.91
N LEU A 140 -8.25 5.97 -15.05
CA LEU A 140 -6.82 6.18 -15.23
C LEU A 140 -6.38 7.63 -14.97
N VAL A 141 -7.27 8.60 -15.16
CA VAL A 141 -6.94 10.04 -15.06
C VAL A 141 -7.68 10.67 -13.89
N GLU A 142 -9.03 10.71 -13.91
CA GLU A 142 -9.80 11.44 -12.89
C GLU A 142 -9.57 10.88 -11.47
N TYR A 143 -9.62 9.55 -11.29
CA TYR A 143 -9.39 8.92 -9.97
C TYR A 143 -7.94 9.02 -9.51
N ASN A 144 -7.01 9.22 -10.43
CA ASN A 144 -5.58 9.40 -10.14
C ASN A 144 -5.17 10.89 -10.10
N ASP A 145 -6.08 11.81 -10.34
CA ASP A 145 -5.81 13.25 -10.20
C ASP A 145 -5.78 13.64 -8.72
N THR A 146 -4.74 13.16 -8.06
CA THR A 146 -4.46 13.40 -6.64
C THR A 146 -3.32 14.40 -6.43
N THR A 147 -2.94 15.13 -7.48
CA THR A 147 -1.87 16.11 -7.44
C THR A 147 -2.15 17.21 -6.42
N ARG A 148 -1.23 17.42 -5.49
CA ARG A 148 -1.31 18.45 -4.45
C ARG A 148 0.02 19.17 -4.30
N PRO A 149 0.04 20.44 -3.87
CA PRO A 149 1.25 21.09 -3.45
C PRO A 149 1.87 20.35 -2.25
N VAL A 150 3.10 19.90 -2.42
CA VAL A 150 3.86 19.21 -1.37
C VAL A 150 5.13 20.02 -1.13
N PRO A 151 5.54 20.25 0.13
CA PRO A 151 6.83 20.89 0.42
C PRO A 151 7.97 20.10 -0.23
N ASP A 152 8.85 20.78 -0.95
CA ASP A 152 10.05 20.16 -1.52
C ASP A 152 11.14 20.07 -0.46
N GLY A 153 11.87 18.97 -0.41
CA GLY A 153 12.98 18.78 0.49
C GLY A 153 13.14 17.36 1.00
N THR A 154 14.28 17.13 1.64
CA THR A 154 14.57 15.89 2.38
C THR A 154 13.90 15.92 3.76
N LEU A 155 13.70 14.75 4.38
CA LEU A 155 13.08 14.68 5.70
C LEU A 155 13.78 15.58 6.76
N PRO A 156 15.13 15.62 6.85
CA PRO A 156 15.81 16.57 7.73
C PRO A 156 15.42 18.03 7.48
N GLN A 157 15.40 18.48 6.22
CA GLN A 157 15.03 19.86 5.88
C GLN A 157 13.59 20.20 6.27
N LEU A 158 12.66 19.28 6.04
CA LEU A 158 11.26 19.46 6.41
C LEU A 158 11.08 19.49 7.94
N PHE A 159 11.81 18.64 8.66
CA PHE A 159 11.82 18.65 10.11
C PHE A 159 12.44 19.94 10.68
N GLU A 160 13.58 20.40 10.16
CA GLU A 160 14.22 21.65 10.53
C GLU A 160 13.31 22.86 10.29
N ALA A 161 12.56 22.86 9.17
CA ALA A 161 11.55 23.88 8.91
C ALA A 161 10.40 23.84 9.93
N GLN A 162 10.02 22.66 10.43
CA GLN A 162 9.04 22.55 11.50
C GLN A 162 9.60 23.03 12.84
N VAL A 163 10.84 22.67 13.17
CA VAL A 163 11.53 23.16 14.38
C VAL A 163 11.57 24.70 14.41
N ALA A 164 11.88 25.34 13.28
CA ALA A 164 11.90 26.79 13.18
C ALA A 164 10.52 27.44 13.44
N ARG A 165 9.42 26.74 13.15
CA ARG A 165 8.05 27.23 13.38
C ARG A 165 7.62 27.08 14.84
N THR A 166 7.96 25.98 15.49
CA THR A 166 7.48 25.66 16.84
C THR A 166 8.58 25.01 17.71
N PRO A 167 9.69 25.74 18.01
CA PRO A 167 10.84 25.15 18.71
C PRO A 167 10.51 24.66 20.13
N ASP A 168 9.59 25.33 20.81
CA ASP A 168 9.24 25.05 22.20
C ASP A 168 8.08 24.04 22.35
N ALA A 169 7.42 23.66 21.24
CA ALA A 169 6.35 22.65 21.27
C ALA A 169 6.94 21.27 21.58
N VAL A 170 6.14 20.41 22.23
CA VAL A 170 6.54 19.03 22.50
C VAL A 170 6.61 18.25 21.19
N ALA A 171 7.77 17.68 20.89
CA ALA A 171 7.98 16.82 19.72
C ALA A 171 7.84 15.33 20.06
N VAL A 172 8.36 14.91 21.22
CA VAL A 172 8.31 13.50 21.67
C VAL A 172 7.92 13.46 23.15
N ALA A 173 7.00 12.59 23.47
CA ALA A 173 6.61 12.25 24.85
C ALA A 173 6.85 10.75 25.10
N TYR A 174 7.49 10.41 26.23
CA TYR A 174 7.76 9.04 26.66
C TYR A 174 7.67 8.95 28.19
N GLY A 175 6.65 8.26 28.68
CA GLY A 175 6.31 8.27 30.10
C GLY A 175 6.08 9.70 30.60
N ASP A 176 6.79 10.06 31.67
CA ASP A 176 6.72 11.41 32.26
C ASP A 176 7.74 12.39 31.62
N THR A 177 8.48 11.95 30.62
CA THR A 177 9.49 12.77 29.93
C THR A 177 8.92 13.34 28.65
N SER A 178 9.13 14.63 28.42
CA SER A 178 8.83 15.26 27.15
C SER A 178 10.05 16.03 26.64
N VAL A 179 10.22 16.06 25.32
CA VAL A 179 11.31 16.74 24.63
C VAL A 179 10.71 17.67 23.59
N SER A 180 11.15 18.94 23.60
CA SER A 180 10.69 19.91 22.62
C SER A 180 11.30 19.68 21.23
N TYR A 181 10.71 20.28 20.19
CA TYR A 181 11.26 20.26 18.82
C TYR A 181 12.69 20.78 18.77
N GLY A 182 12.95 21.90 19.46
CA GLY A 182 14.30 22.51 19.53
C GLY A 182 15.31 21.59 20.22
N GLU A 183 14.93 20.98 21.34
CA GLU A 183 15.79 20.05 22.06
C GLU A 183 16.06 18.76 21.27
N LEU A 184 15.02 18.18 20.67
CA LEU A 184 15.14 17.01 19.81
C LEU A 184 16.08 17.27 18.64
N ASN A 185 15.93 18.44 17.99
CA ASN A 185 16.79 18.88 16.91
C ASN A 185 18.25 19.03 17.35
N ALA A 186 18.48 19.68 18.48
CA ALA A 186 19.82 19.90 19.04
C ALA A 186 20.52 18.57 19.37
N ARG A 187 19.82 17.61 19.99
CA ARG A 187 20.35 16.28 20.29
C ARG A 187 20.68 15.53 18.98
N ALA A 188 19.77 15.54 18.00
CA ALA A 188 19.97 14.89 16.71
C ALA A 188 21.15 15.52 15.93
N ASN A 189 21.31 16.84 15.95
CA ASN A 189 22.42 17.55 15.29
C ASN A 189 23.78 17.16 15.86
N ARG A 190 23.90 17.07 17.19
CA ARG A 190 25.15 16.63 17.84
C ARG A 190 25.51 15.22 17.45
N LEU A 191 24.56 14.30 17.56
CA LEU A 191 24.75 12.89 17.21
C LEU A 191 25.07 12.72 15.71
N ALA A 192 24.40 13.47 14.83
CA ALA A 192 24.66 13.45 13.39
C ALA A 192 26.13 13.80 13.06
N ARG A 193 26.70 14.83 13.71
CA ARG A 193 28.11 15.20 13.51
C ARG A 193 29.07 14.11 13.98
N VAL A 194 28.76 13.40 15.05
CA VAL A 194 29.55 12.24 15.47
C VAL A 194 29.46 11.12 14.44
N LEU A 195 28.28 10.87 13.88
CA LEU A 195 28.08 9.86 12.84
C LEU A 195 28.82 10.22 11.55
N VAL A 196 28.79 11.49 11.11
CA VAL A 196 29.56 11.95 9.94
C VAL A 196 31.06 11.68 10.13
N LYS A 197 31.63 11.98 11.33
CA LYS A 197 33.04 11.67 11.64
C LYS A 197 33.36 10.16 11.58
N ARG A 198 32.34 9.29 11.72
CA ARG A 198 32.45 7.85 11.61
C ARG A 198 32.18 7.30 10.20
N GLY A 199 32.02 8.16 9.21
CA GLY A 199 31.83 7.78 7.83
C GLY A 199 30.38 7.62 7.38
N VAL A 200 29.39 8.07 8.19
CA VAL A 200 27.97 8.08 7.80
C VAL A 200 27.71 9.26 6.86
N GLY A 201 27.08 8.98 5.72
CA GLY A 201 26.72 9.94 4.70
C GLY A 201 25.77 9.33 3.66
N PRO A 202 25.53 10.00 2.53
CA PRO A 202 24.65 9.49 1.47
C PRO A 202 25.03 8.08 1.03
N GLU A 203 24.00 7.23 0.77
CA GLU A 203 24.13 5.82 0.38
C GLU A 203 24.75 4.91 1.46
N ARG A 204 24.91 5.39 2.72
CA ARG A 204 25.45 4.59 3.82
C ARG A 204 24.36 4.27 4.83
N LEU A 205 24.34 3.01 5.28
CA LEU A 205 23.36 2.52 6.24
C LEU A 205 23.91 2.54 7.67
N VAL A 206 23.00 2.79 8.63
CA VAL A 206 23.27 2.66 10.07
C VAL A 206 22.18 1.75 10.67
N GLY A 207 22.57 0.67 11.29
CA GLY A 207 21.67 -0.21 12.02
C GLY A 207 21.20 0.47 13.31
N LEU A 208 19.93 0.33 13.66
CA LEU A 208 19.33 0.82 14.90
C LEU A 208 18.75 -0.37 15.67
N ALA A 209 19.51 -0.92 16.61
CA ALA A 209 19.06 -1.95 17.56
C ALA A 209 18.72 -1.27 18.89
N LEU A 210 17.74 -0.37 18.87
CA LEU A 210 17.34 0.46 20.01
C LEU A 210 15.92 0.14 20.44
N PRO A 211 15.65 0.11 21.76
CA PRO A 211 14.29 0.03 22.28
C PRO A 211 13.52 1.31 21.93
N ARG A 212 12.20 1.25 22.03
CA ARG A 212 11.34 2.42 21.91
C ARG A 212 11.69 3.43 23.01
N SER A 213 12.13 4.61 22.61
CA SER A 213 12.61 5.65 23.53
C SER A 213 12.74 6.98 22.78
N VAL A 214 13.00 8.05 23.50
CA VAL A 214 13.41 9.33 22.94
C VAL A 214 14.68 9.15 22.10
N ASP A 215 15.64 8.36 22.58
CA ASP A 215 16.93 8.15 21.92
C ASP A 215 16.80 7.41 20.59
N MET A 216 15.83 6.52 20.43
CA MET A 216 15.49 5.92 19.13
C MET A 216 15.09 7.00 18.12
N VAL A 217 14.24 7.96 18.52
CA VAL A 217 13.80 9.05 17.62
C VAL A 217 14.97 9.98 17.29
N VAL A 218 15.80 10.31 18.28
CA VAL A 218 17.04 11.09 18.10
C VAL A 218 17.97 10.38 17.12
N ALA A 219 18.18 9.06 17.26
CA ALA A 219 19.04 8.28 16.38
C ALA A 219 18.53 8.25 14.93
N VAL A 220 17.23 8.05 14.71
CA VAL A 220 16.62 8.13 13.39
C VAL A 220 16.90 9.48 12.74
N LEU A 221 16.60 10.58 13.43
CA LEU A 221 16.85 11.93 12.92
C LEU A 221 18.34 12.20 12.69
N ALA A 222 19.20 11.75 13.58
CA ALA A 222 20.65 11.94 13.47
C ALA A 222 21.25 11.25 12.25
N VAL A 223 20.84 10.01 11.98
CA VAL A 223 21.26 9.27 10.78
C VAL A 223 20.83 10.01 9.51
N LEU A 224 19.57 10.44 9.45
CA LEU A 224 19.02 11.19 8.31
C LEU A 224 19.72 12.54 8.13
N LYS A 225 20.01 13.27 9.24
CA LYS A 225 20.75 14.55 9.21
C LYS A 225 22.19 14.37 8.78
N ALA A 226 22.84 13.27 9.14
CA ALA A 226 24.17 12.92 8.63
C ALA A 226 24.17 12.63 7.12
N GLY A 227 22.99 12.38 6.55
CA GLY A 227 22.77 12.04 5.14
C GLY A 227 22.66 10.54 4.89
N GLY A 228 22.79 9.69 5.92
CA GLY A 228 22.66 8.24 5.82
C GLY A 228 21.20 7.77 5.83
N ALA A 229 21.01 6.46 5.65
CA ALA A 229 19.74 5.80 5.83
C ALA A 229 19.77 4.86 7.04
N TYR A 230 18.68 4.74 7.77
CA TYR A 230 18.63 3.84 8.91
C TYR A 230 18.05 2.48 8.56
N LEU A 231 18.52 1.45 9.26
CA LEU A 231 18.06 0.07 9.21
C LEU A 231 17.57 -0.30 10.60
N PRO A 232 16.26 -0.37 10.85
CA PRO A 232 15.75 -0.80 12.14
C PRO A 232 15.98 -2.30 12.32
N ILE A 233 16.47 -2.67 13.50
CA ILE A 233 16.75 -4.05 13.90
C ILE A 233 15.96 -4.30 15.18
N ASP A 234 15.02 -5.22 15.12
CA ASP A 234 14.31 -5.69 16.30
C ASP A 234 15.23 -6.66 17.06
N PRO A 235 15.66 -6.33 18.29
CA PRO A 235 16.55 -7.19 19.07
C PRO A 235 15.93 -8.53 19.45
N ASP A 236 14.61 -8.66 19.39
CA ASP A 236 13.87 -9.90 19.66
C ASP A 236 13.85 -10.85 18.45
N TYR A 237 14.39 -10.46 17.29
CA TYR A 237 14.49 -11.36 16.15
C TYR A 237 15.50 -12.48 16.40
N PRO A 238 15.30 -13.67 15.81
CA PRO A 238 16.31 -14.73 15.81
C PRO A 238 17.68 -14.21 15.37
N GLY A 239 18.75 -14.59 16.06
CA GLY A 239 20.12 -14.12 15.78
C GLY A 239 20.55 -14.37 14.32
N GLU A 240 20.16 -15.50 13.72
CA GLU A 240 20.42 -15.79 12.29
C GLU A 240 19.78 -14.78 11.36
N ARG A 241 18.58 -14.28 11.70
CA ARG A 241 17.89 -13.25 10.92
C ARG A 241 18.61 -11.92 11.04
N ILE A 242 19.02 -11.53 12.24
CA ILE A 242 19.77 -10.29 12.47
C ILE A 242 21.11 -10.35 11.75
N ALA A 243 21.84 -11.45 11.87
CA ALA A 243 23.11 -11.67 11.18
C ALA A 243 22.96 -11.58 9.64
N PHE A 244 21.92 -12.20 9.08
CA PHE A 244 21.61 -12.09 7.65
C PHE A 244 21.34 -10.64 7.23
N MET A 245 20.48 -9.91 7.97
CA MET A 245 20.14 -8.52 7.66
C MET A 245 21.38 -7.63 7.68
N LEU A 246 22.25 -7.79 8.67
CA LEU A 246 23.46 -6.99 8.83
C LEU A 246 24.52 -7.34 7.76
N GLN A 247 24.64 -8.62 7.39
CA GLN A 247 25.54 -9.04 6.34
C GLN A 247 25.11 -8.56 4.94
N ASP A 248 23.79 -8.60 4.66
CA ASP A 248 23.22 -8.19 3.37
C ASP A 248 23.21 -6.65 3.21
N ALA A 249 22.90 -5.92 4.29
CA ALA A 249 22.82 -4.47 4.29
C ALA A 249 24.16 -3.75 4.44
N ASP A 250 25.19 -4.40 4.98
CA ASP A 250 26.55 -3.88 5.24
C ASP A 250 26.55 -2.45 5.85
N PRO A 251 25.93 -2.22 7.02
CA PRO A 251 25.87 -0.90 7.63
C PRO A 251 27.24 -0.46 8.14
N VAL A 252 27.50 0.86 8.13
CA VAL A 252 28.74 1.48 8.68
C VAL A 252 28.92 1.13 10.14
N CYS A 253 27.82 1.13 10.90
CA CYS A 253 27.78 0.73 12.30
C CYS A 253 26.36 0.39 12.71
N VAL A 254 26.22 -0.24 13.88
CA VAL A 254 24.94 -0.46 14.56
C VAL A 254 24.92 0.36 15.85
N LEU A 255 23.86 1.15 16.04
CA LEU A 255 23.62 1.84 17.31
C LEU A 255 22.86 0.92 18.25
N THR A 256 23.32 0.80 19.48
CA THR A 256 22.78 -0.08 20.52
C THR A 256 22.63 0.66 21.84
N VAL A 257 22.01 0.02 22.79
CA VAL A 257 22.10 0.29 24.25
C VAL A 257 22.64 -0.98 24.94
N ALA A 258 22.98 -0.88 26.22
CA ALA A 258 23.55 -2.02 26.97
C ALA A 258 22.67 -3.28 26.88
N GLU A 259 21.36 -3.11 26.91
CA GLU A 259 20.36 -4.20 26.85
C GLU A 259 20.31 -4.90 25.49
N THR A 260 20.66 -4.23 24.41
CA THR A 260 20.55 -4.75 23.03
C THR A 260 21.88 -5.16 22.40
N ASP A 261 23.02 -4.89 23.05
CA ASP A 261 24.35 -5.26 22.56
C ASP A 261 24.46 -6.74 22.18
N HIS A 262 23.86 -7.62 22.99
CA HIS A 262 23.91 -9.05 22.78
C HIS A 262 23.28 -9.52 21.47
N ALA A 263 22.24 -8.81 21.00
CA ALA A 263 21.50 -9.16 19.78
C ALA A 263 22.34 -9.02 18.51
N VAL A 264 23.36 -8.16 18.53
CA VAL A 264 24.20 -7.84 17.36
C VAL A 264 25.66 -8.23 17.53
N ALA A 265 26.04 -8.79 18.69
CA ALA A 265 27.43 -9.11 19.06
C ALA A 265 28.14 -10.05 18.09
N GLU A 266 27.43 -11.01 17.49
CA GLU A 266 28.00 -12.02 16.60
C GLU A 266 28.01 -11.61 15.12
N ALA A 267 27.44 -10.45 14.78
CA ALA A 267 27.26 -10.04 13.39
C ALA A 267 28.51 -9.49 12.70
N GLY A 268 29.61 -9.25 13.46
CA GLY A 268 30.87 -8.76 12.91
C GLY A 268 30.86 -7.32 12.40
N VAL A 269 29.79 -6.56 12.68
CA VAL A 269 29.63 -5.15 12.30
C VAL A 269 30.05 -4.26 13.49
N PRO A 270 30.70 -3.09 13.25
CA PRO A 270 31.02 -2.16 14.31
C PRO A 270 29.76 -1.73 15.09
N CYS A 271 29.72 -1.95 16.39
CA CYS A 271 28.65 -1.53 17.28
C CYS A 271 29.07 -0.32 18.11
N SER A 272 28.13 0.53 18.44
CA SER A 272 28.35 1.71 19.28
C SER A 272 27.14 1.97 20.17
N ARG A 273 27.36 2.04 21.46
CA ARG A 273 26.29 2.46 22.38
C ARG A 273 25.98 3.94 22.16
N ILE A 274 24.70 4.27 22.15
CA ILE A 274 24.26 5.64 21.92
C ILE A 274 24.73 6.58 23.01
N GLU A 275 24.83 6.12 24.25
CA GLU A 275 25.33 6.87 25.40
C GLU A 275 26.79 7.27 25.20
N ASP A 276 27.64 6.38 24.67
CA ASP A 276 29.04 6.68 24.37
C ASP A 276 29.18 7.76 23.30
N LEU A 277 28.24 7.80 22.33
CA LEU A 277 28.22 8.82 21.31
C LEU A 277 27.78 10.18 21.87
N TYR A 278 26.83 10.21 22.81
CA TYR A 278 26.47 11.45 23.50
C TYR A 278 27.65 11.99 24.33
N ASN A 279 28.30 11.13 25.11
CA ASN A 279 29.49 11.50 25.89
C ASN A 279 30.61 12.06 24.96
N ALA A 280 30.84 11.43 23.82
CA ALA A 280 31.80 11.90 22.84
C ALA A 280 31.40 13.27 22.22
N ALA A 281 30.12 13.52 22.00
CA ALA A 281 29.61 14.78 21.51
C ALA A 281 29.78 15.90 22.53
N GLU A 282 29.50 15.62 23.81
CA GLU A 282 29.67 16.58 24.91
C GLU A 282 31.16 16.93 25.14
N ALA A 283 32.02 15.91 25.25
CA ALA A 283 33.44 16.07 25.43
C ALA A 283 34.10 16.84 24.26
N GLY A 284 33.57 16.67 23.04
CA GLY A 284 34.03 17.35 21.83
C GLY A 284 33.40 18.71 21.61
N PHE A 285 32.57 19.24 22.50
CA PHE A 285 31.82 20.51 22.33
C PHE A 285 31.17 20.61 20.96
N VAL A 286 30.51 19.54 20.54
CA VAL A 286 29.90 19.44 19.22
C VAL A 286 28.70 20.39 19.09
N ALA A 287 28.67 21.17 18.03
CA ALA A 287 27.64 22.17 17.76
C ALA A 287 26.24 21.52 17.67
N SER A 288 25.23 22.27 18.08
CA SER A 288 23.82 21.82 18.12
C SER A 288 22.94 22.45 17.04
N ASP A 289 23.46 23.41 16.28
CA ASP A 289 22.81 24.01 15.12
C ASP A 289 22.69 23.02 13.94
N ASP A 290 21.85 23.32 12.97
CA ASP A 290 21.61 22.44 11.83
C ASP A 290 22.88 22.23 10.98
N LEU A 291 23.06 20.99 10.48
CA LEU A 291 24.25 20.67 9.69
C LEU A 291 24.21 21.36 8.34
N ALA A 292 25.22 22.18 8.07
CA ALA A 292 25.43 22.72 6.73
C ALA A 292 25.78 21.57 5.73
N GLY A 293 25.44 21.77 4.47
CA GLY A 293 25.72 20.75 3.44
C GLY A 293 27.20 20.36 3.33
N ARG A 294 28.12 21.29 3.59
CA ARG A 294 29.58 21.06 3.62
C ARG A 294 30.08 20.20 4.78
N GLU A 295 29.28 20.02 5.82
CA GLU A 295 29.61 19.15 6.95
C GLU A 295 29.32 17.68 6.68
N ARG A 296 28.48 17.39 5.71
CA ARG A 296 28.14 16.01 5.26
C ARG A 296 29.22 15.49 4.32
N LEU A 297 29.38 14.18 4.26
CA LEU A 297 30.33 13.50 3.36
C LEU A 297 29.92 13.54 1.88
N GLY A 298 28.73 14.07 1.58
CA GLY A 298 28.19 14.20 0.23
C GLY A 298 26.89 14.97 0.21
N CYS A 299 26.35 15.20 -0.98
CA CYS A 299 25.10 15.92 -1.17
C CYS A 299 23.90 15.01 -0.88
N LEU A 300 23.15 15.33 0.17
CA LEU A 300 21.86 14.68 0.45
C LEU A 300 20.80 15.22 -0.52
N ARG A 301 20.12 14.32 -1.20
CA ARG A 301 19.07 14.62 -2.20
C ARG A 301 17.78 13.90 -1.85
N THR A 302 16.67 14.31 -2.46
CA THR A 302 15.38 13.66 -2.28
C THR A 302 15.37 12.20 -2.74
N ASN A 303 16.18 11.83 -3.72
CA ASN A 303 16.34 10.45 -4.18
C ASN A 303 17.39 9.63 -3.39
N SER A 304 18.06 10.23 -2.39
CA SER A 304 18.90 9.46 -1.46
C SER A 304 18.04 8.57 -0.57
N PRO A 305 18.52 7.38 -0.20
CA PRO A 305 17.83 6.49 0.74
C PRO A 305 17.60 7.18 2.09
N ALA A 306 16.41 6.98 2.67
CA ALA A 306 16.07 7.42 4.01
C ALA A 306 16.08 6.25 5.00
N TYR A 307 15.58 5.09 4.57
CA TYR A 307 15.58 3.88 5.38
C TYR A 307 15.54 2.60 4.54
N VAL A 308 15.94 1.50 5.17
CA VAL A 308 15.79 0.15 4.62
C VAL A 308 15.04 -0.71 5.64
N ILE A 309 13.93 -1.32 5.22
CA ILE A 309 13.16 -2.25 6.05
C ILE A 309 13.11 -3.62 5.38
N TYR A 310 13.40 -4.68 6.14
CA TYR A 310 13.36 -6.05 5.66
C TYR A 310 11.96 -6.66 5.76
N THR A 311 11.47 -7.16 4.64
CA THR A 311 10.20 -7.87 4.54
C THR A 311 10.40 -9.36 4.27
N SER A 312 9.40 -10.19 4.61
CA SER A 312 9.40 -11.61 4.26
C SER A 312 9.30 -11.77 2.74
N GLY A 313 10.36 -12.30 2.12
CA GLY A 313 10.37 -12.56 0.67
C GLY A 313 9.59 -13.81 0.29
N SER A 314 8.95 -13.81 -0.88
CA SER A 314 8.27 -14.99 -1.47
C SER A 314 9.19 -16.21 -1.66
N THR A 315 10.51 -16.01 -1.61
CA THR A 315 11.55 -17.04 -1.73
C THR A 315 12.03 -17.57 -0.38
N GLY A 316 11.40 -17.18 0.74
CA GLY A 316 11.79 -17.59 2.10
C GLY A 316 12.95 -16.78 2.71
N ARG A 317 13.70 -16.00 1.93
CA ARG A 317 14.74 -15.09 2.45
C ARG A 317 14.19 -13.67 2.59
N PRO A 318 14.50 -12.97 3.69
CA PRO A 318 14.12 -11.55 3.84
C PRO A 318 14.71 -10.69 2.72
N LYS A 319 13.99 -9.65 2.31
CA LYS A 319 14.42 -8.68 1.29
C LYS A 319 14.41 -7.28 1.88
N GLY A 320 15.51 -6.55 1.76
CA GLY A 320 15.61 -5.15 2.16
C GLY A 320 14.93 -4.24 1.13
N VAL A 321 13.94 -3.48 1.58
CA VAL A 321 13.26 -2.47 0.77
C VAL A 321 13.83 -1.11 1.11
N SER A 322 14.52 -0.49 0.16
CA SER A 322 15.08 0.85 0.29
C SER A 322 14.05 1.91 -0.13
N VAL A 323 13.78 2.84 0.77
CA VAL A 323 12.86 3.96 0.53
C VAL A 323 13.63 5.28 0.59
N THR A 324 13.37 6.16 -0.37
CA THR A 324 14.05 7.45 -0.50
C THR A 324 13.28 8.58 0.19
N HIS A 325 13.91 9.76 0.33
CA HIS A 325 13.24 10.93 0.89
C HIS A 325 12.09 11.46 0.02
N SER A 326 12.07 11.16 -1.29
CA SER A 326 11.13 11.76 -2.25
C SER A 326 9.65 11.57 -1.93
N GLY A 327 9.29 10.41 -1.37
CA GLY A 327 7.89 10.09 -1.00
C GLY A 327 7.46 10.61 0.37
N LEU A 328 8.42 10.94 1.25
CA LEU A 328 8.12 11.22 2.66
C LEU A 328 7.41 12.56 2.87
N ALA A 329 7.75 13.57 2.08
CA ALA A 329 7.07 14.86 2.09
C ALA A 329 5.60 14.73 1.69
N SER A 330 5.32 14.00 0.59
CA SER A 330 3.96 13.73 0.12
C SER A 330 3.16 12.92 1.13
N MET A 331 3.78 11.91 1.72
CA MET A 331 3.17 11.10 2.77
C MET A 331 2.78 11.94 3.98
N GLY A 332 3.69 12.79 4.49
CA GLY A 332 3.42 13.67 5.62
C GLY A 332 2.28 14.67 5.34
N ALA A 333 2.31 15.32 4.18
CA ALA A 333 1.28 16.27 3.78
C ALA A 333 -0.10 15.61 3.61
N MET A 334 -0.15 14.41 3.01
CA MET A 334 -1.39 13.64 2.83
C MET A 334 -1.98 13.24 4.18
N HIS A 335 -1.15 12.76 5.11
CA HIS A 335 -1.63 12.33 6.43
C HIS A 335 -2.12 13.50 7.27
N ALA A 336 -1.39 14.64 7.27
CA ALA A 336 -1.82 15.84 7.95
C ALA A 336 -3.22 16.28 7.48
N ASP A 337 -3.45 16.28 6.17
CA ASP A 337 -4.74 16.65 5.58
C ASP A 337 -5.85 15.61 5.85
N ARG A 338 -5.56 14.32 5.62
CA ARG A 338 -6.57 13.24 5.73
C ARG A 338 -7.03 13.00 7.17
N PHE A 339 -6.13 13.09 8.13
CA PHE A 339 -6.40 12.83 9.55
C PHE A 339 -6.56 14.10 10.37
N GLY A 340 -6.41 15.29 9.75
CA GLY A 340 -6.48 16.57 10.45
C GLY A 340 -5.39 16.74 11.51
N VAL A 341 -4.19 16.15 11.29
CA VAL A 341 -3.10 16.21 12.25
C VAL A 341 -2.43 17.57 12.22
N GLY A 342 -2.31 18.20 13.38
CA GLY A 342 -1.69 19.51 13.57
C GLY A 342 -0.98 19.62 14.92
N PRO A 343 -0.56 20.85 15.31
CA PRO A 343 0.26 21.07 16.50
C PRO A 343 -0.36 20.57 17.83
N ASP A 344 -1.67 20.53 17.90
CA ASP A 344 -2.40 20.05 19.10
C ASP A 344 -2.62 18.53 19.10
N SER A 345 -2.21 17.84 18.03
CA SER A 345 -2.39 16.40 17.89
C SER A 345 -1.29 15.61 18.60
N ARG A 346 -1.63 14.39 19.00
CA ARG A 346 -0.72 13.40 19.57
C ARG A 346 -0.80 12.13 18.76
N VAL A 347 0.32 11.71 18.23
CA VAL A 347 0.44 10.51 17.38
C VAL A 347 1.13 9.42 18.17
N LEU A 348 0.45 8.31 18.38
CA LEU A 348 1.04 7.15 19.06
C LEU A 348 1.99 6.41 18.11
N GLN A 349 3.23 6.22 18.53
CA GLN A 349 4.18 5.34 17.85
C GLN A 349 3.84 3.89 18.21
N PHE A 350 2.86 3.34 17.52
CA PHE A 350 2.27 2.03 17.77
C PHE A 350 2.99 0.90 17.03
N ALA A 351 3.28 1.11 15.74
CA ALA A 351 3.91 0.11 14.88
C ALA A 351 5.34 -0.21 15.33
N SER A 352 5.77 -1.49 15.19
CA SER A 352 7.18 -1.83 15.42
C SER A 352 8.10 -1.01 14.48
N PRO A 353 9.25 -0.52 14.96
CA PRO A 353 10.22 0.18 14.12
C PRO A 353 10.66 -0.60 12.87
N SER A 354 10.53 -1.92 12.89
CA SER A 354 10.82 -2.80 11.75
C SER A 354 9.72 -2.86 10.70
N PHE A 355 8.62 -2.11 10.86
CA PHE A 355 7.56 -1.95 9.88
C PHE A 355 7.47 -0.50 9.38
N ASP A 356 7.15 -0.32 8.11
CA ASP A 356 7.03 0.98 7.46
C ASP A 356 5.95 1.89 8.05
N ALA A 357 4.92 1.32 8.68
CA ALA A 357 3.92 2.08 9.43
C ALA A 357 4.55 2.95 10.54
N SER A 358 5.67 2.52 11.14
CA SER A 358 6.38 3.32 12.15
C SER A 358 6.97 4.61 11.57
N VAL A 359 7.40 4.56 10.31
CA VAL A 359 7.88 5.73 9.57
C VAL A 359 6.75 6.70 9.31
N TRP A 360 5.59 6.17 8.94
CA TRP A 360 4.38 6.94 8.76
C TRP A 360 4.00 7.72 10.02
N GLU A 361 3.96 7.03 11.19
CA GLU A 361 3.65 7.66 12.48
C GLU A 361 4.64 8.79 12.81
N LEU A 362 5.93 8.54 12.63
CA LEU A 362 7.00 9.51 12.87
C LEU A 362 6.88 10.74 11.95
N VAL A 363 6.72 10.51 10.64
CA VAL A 363 6.63 11.58 9.65
C VAL A 363 5.36 12.40 9.85
N MET A 364 4.23 11.74 10.12
CA MET A 364 2.95 12.39 10.40
C MET A 364 3.03 13.31 11.62
N ALA A 365 3.67 12.88 12.71
CA ALA A 365 3.84 13.70 13.89
C ALA A 365 4.81 14.85 13.64
N LEU A 366 6.06 14.53 13.28
CA LEU A 366 7.17 15.48 13.31
C LEU A 366 7.12 16.53 12.20
N LEU A 367 6.45 16.29 11.07
CA LEU A 367 6.30 17.29 10.02
C LEU A 367 5.08 18.19 10.20
N SER A 368 4.11 17.80 11.05
CA SER A 368 2.88 18.55 11.29
C SER A 368 2.91 19.40 12.56
N GLY A 369 4.01 19.34 13.34
CA GLY A 369 4.12 20.03 14.62
C GLY A 369 3.43 19.31 15.78
N ALA A 370 2.93 18.09 15.57
CA ALA A 370 2.29 17.24 16.56
C ALA A 370 3.33 16.57 17.50
N ALA A 371 2.89 16.06 18.64
CA ALA A 371 3.70 15.27 19.53
C ALA A 371 3.68 13.79 19.15
N LEU A 372 4.84 13.16 19.01
CA LEU A 372 4.97 11.72 18.89
C LEU A 372 4.97 11.09 20.30
N VAL A 373 3.98 10.29 20.61
CA VAL A 373 3.88 9.57 21.89
C VAL A 373 4.55 8.21 21.72
N VAL A 374 5.63 7.99 22.43
CA VAL A 374 6.37 6.73 22.45
C VAL A 374 6.03 5.98 23.74
N ALA A 375 5.85 4.68 23.65
CA ALA A 375 5.57 3.83 24.80
C ALA A 375 6.25 2.47 24.68
N ASP A 376 6.45 1.82 25.83
CA ASP A 376 6.99 0.46 25.90
C ASP A 376 6.06 -0.53 25.20
N ARG A 377 6.63 -1.59 24.64
CA ARG A 377 5.91 -2.61 23.88
C ARG A 377 4.72 -3.21 24.66
N ASP A 378 4.91 -3.45 25.95
CA ASP A 378 3.88 -4.06 26.78
C ASP A 378 2.64 -3.18 26.94
N ARG A 379 2.81 -1.86 26.88
CA ARG A 379 1.71 -0.88 26.93
C ARG A 379 0.95 -0.74 25.61
N LEU A 380 1.51 -1.26 24.52
CA LEU A 380 0.92 -1.23 23.18
C LEU A 380 0.13 -2.50 22.85
N LEU A 381 0.12 -3.49 23.72
CA LEU A 381 -0.69 -4.70 23.54
C LEU A 381 -2.18 -4.36 23.68
N PRO A 382 -3.06 -4.94 22.84
CA PRO A 382 -4.50 -4.72 22.94
C PRO A 382 -5.04 -5.05 24.33
N GLY A 383 -5.72 -4.08 24.96
CA GLY A 383 -6.28 -4.25 26.29
C GLY A 383 -6.30 -2.97 27.13
N GLN A 384 -6.40 -3.14 28.45
CA GLN A 384 -6.54 -2.03 29.38
C GLN A 384 -5.33 -1.08 29.39
N ALA A 385 -4.11 -1.61 29.32
CA ALA A 385 -2.88 -0.81 29.32
C ALA A 385 -2.82 0.17 28.12
N LEU A 386 -3.23 -0.28 26.94
CA LEU A 386 -3.34 0.59 25.76
C LEU A 386 -4.44 1.64 25.92
N ALA A 387 -5.60 1.26 26.45
CA ALA A 387 -6.69 2.20 26.70
C ALA A 387 -6.30 3.29 27.71
N GLU A 388 -5.61 2.92 28.78
CA GLU A 388 -5.07 3.85 29.78
C GLU A 388 -4.00 4.78 29.17
N LEU A 389 -3.12 4.24 28.32
CA LEU A 389 -2.11 5.03 27.61
C LEU A 389 -2.77 6.09 26.72
N VAL A 390 -3.76 5.69 25.91
CA VAL A 390 -4.48 6.61 25.01
C VAL A 390 -5.24 7.69 25.82
N ALA A 391 -5.92 7.28 26.91
CA ALA A 391 -6.63 8.23 27.76
C ALA A 391 -5.69 9.23 28.47
N ALA A 392 -4.50 8.77 28.91
CA ALA A 392 -3.51 9.64 29.54
C ALA A 392 -2.80 10.56 28.54
N ALA A 393 -2.66 10.12 27.30
CA ALA A 393 -2.05 10.92 26.24
C ALA A 393 -2.97 12.02 25.72
N GLY A 394 -4.28 11.91 25.85
CA GLY A 394 -5.30 12.90 25.47
C GLY A 394 -5.80 12.70 24.07
#